data_747d0ef30aea8d42534d450b7ce28270
#
_entry.id   747d0ef30aea8d42534d450b7ce28270
#
_cell.length_a   1.000
_cell.length_b   1.000
_cell.length_c   1.000
_cell.angle_alpha   90.00
_cell.angle_beta   90.00
_cell.angle_gamma   90.00
#
_symmetry.space_group_name_H-M   'P 1'
#
loop_
_entity.id
_entity.type
_entity.pdbx_description
1 polymer ?
#
loop_
_entity_poly.entity_id
_entity_poly.type
_entity_poly.pdbx_seq_one_letter_code
_entity_poly.pdbx_strand_id
1 'polypeptide(L)'
;MGNMTRWLFLLLCLLPFAASAAPPLERTVAVTFDDLPFASVPTEDDGYLEDMTARLLHSLQAEHVPAVGFVNEAKLTRDGILDAGRVGLLRVWLQAGFELGNHTFSHLSLNRVPLAEFEADLLQGETVTLPLMQREGKTLRWFRHPFLHQGTTPEVRAAFRDFLTAHGYVVAPVTVNSPEWVFAAAYARAQAQGDEDAARRIGAAYVPYMQTVFAQAEQLALDLFGRPIAHVLVLHANSLNADHFDALADMLRQRGYRFVTLDDALRDPAYAAPLGASGAEGESWLEGWARQAGLRPPLPPPVPGFVTQWAGTAALRGY
;
A
#
# COMPACT_ATOMS: atom_id res chain seq x y z
N MET A 1 37.26 49.96 -68.08
CA MET A 1 36.46 50.22 -66.87
C MET A 1 35.63 48.96 -66.66
N GLY A 2 36.13 48.05 -65.87
CA GLY A 2 35.49 46.76 -65.58
C GLY A 2 34.99 46.69 -64.12
N ASN A 3 33.69 46.53 -63.97
CA ASN A 3 33.04 46.35 -62.66
C ASN A 3 33.19 44.90 -62.19
N MET A 4 33.94 44.73 -61.08
CA MET A 4 34.03 43.45 -60.37
C MET A 4 32.90 43.37 -59.31
N THR A 5 31.90 42.55 -59.56
CA THR A 5 30.82 42.28 -58.61
C THR A 5 31.29 41.19 -57.63
N ARG A 6 31.45 41.54 -56.35
CA ARG A 6 31.81 40.60 -55.26
C ARG A 6 30.52 39.88 -54.81
N TRP A 7 30.45 38.58 -55.03
CA TRP A 7 29.44 37.70 -54.42
C TRP A 7 29.83 37.33 -53.00
N LEU A 8 29.04 37.77 -52.01
CA LEU A 8 29.15 37.39 -50.60
C LEU A 8 28.39 36.08 -50.41
N PHE A 9 29.06 34.97 -50.24
CA PHE A 9 28.47 33.71 -49.80
C PHE A 9 28.22 33.77 -48.29
N LEU A 10 26.94 33.85 -47.88
CA LEU A 10 26.52 33.69 -46.50
C LEU A 10 26.51 32.19 -46.19
N LEU A 11 27.46 31.72 -45.38
CA LEU A 11 27.49 30.34 -44.88
C LEU A 11 26.54 30.25 -43.72
N LEU A 12 25.34 29.70 -43.93
CA LEU A 12 24.33 29.43 -42.91
C LEU A 12 24.76 28.19 -42.13
N CYS A 13 25.43 28.34 -40.94
CA CYS A 13 25.74 27.24 -40.02
C CYS A 13 24.44 26.70 -39.40
N LEU A 14 23.90 25.60 -39.93
CA LEU A 14 22.89 24.81 -39.28
C LEU A 14 23.49 24.10 -38.07
N LEU A 15 23.32 24.68 -36.90
CA LEU A 15 23.60 23.98 -35.61
C LEU A 15 22.55 22.88 -35.43
N PRO A 16 22.96 21.61 -35.20
CA PRO A 16 21.98 20.57 -34.86
C PRO A 16 21.39 20.89 -33.49
N PHE A 17 20.05 21.11 -33.45
CA PHE A 17 19.29 21.13 -32.22
C PHE A 17 19.34 19.70 -31.68
N ALA A 18 20.18 19.46 -30.69
CA ALA A 18 20.11 18.24 -29.89
C ALA A 18 18.79 18.30 -29.12
N ALA A 19 17.79 17.55 -29.57
CA ALA A 19 16.58 17.32 -28.80
C ALA A 19 17.01 16.62 -27.49
N SER A 20 17.04 17.36 -26.38
CA SER A 20 17.20 16.79 -25.06
C SER A 20 16.01 15.87 -24.85
N ALA A 21 16.25 14.56 -24.85
CA ALA A 21 15.22 13.60 -24.45
C ALA A 21 14.79 13.99 -23.03
N ALA A 22 13.49 14.19 -22.83
CA ALA A 22 12.95 14.38 -21.48
C ALA A 22 13.45 13.23 -20.62
N PRO A 23 13.89 13.50 -19.37
CA PRO A 23 14.31 12.43 -18.48
C PRO A 23 13.17 11.39 -18.39
N PRO A 24 13.50 10.09 -18.36
CA PRO A 24 12.48 9.05 -18.22
C PRO A 24 11.63 9.37 -16.98
N LEU A 25 10.32 9.30 -17.14
CA LEU A 25 9.39 9.54 -16.04
C LEU A 25 9.73 8.57 -14.89
N GLU A 26 10.06 9.14 -13.73
CA GLU A 26 10.50 8.41 -12.57
C GLU A 26 9.35 7.56 -12.02
N ARG A 27 9.61 6.26 -11.78
CA ARG A 27 8.66 5.39 -11.09
C ARG A 27 8.80 5.58 -9.59
N THR A 28 7.73 5.89 -8.91
CA THR A 28 7.73 6.06 -7.45
C THR A 28 6.66 5.21 -6.79
N VAL A 29 6.93 4.76 -5.58
CA VAL A 29 5.99 3.97 -4.78
C VAL A 29 6.06 4.38 -3.31
N ALA A 30 4.90 4.62 -2.71
CA ALA A 30 4.72 4.68 -1.27
C ALA A 30 4.29 3.31 -0.76
N VAL A 31 4.90 2.85 0.33
CA VAL A 31 4.60 1.55 0.93
C VAL A 31 3.76 1.76 2.18
N THR A 32 2.69 0.97 2.31
CA THR A 32 1.79 1.02 3.45
C THR A 32 1.53 -0.38 3.98
N PHE A 33 1.34 -0.48 5.30
CA PHE A 33 1.05 -1.74 5.99
C PHE A 33 -0.28 -1.63 6.70
N ASP A 34 -1.23 -2.46 6.33
CA ASP A 34 -2.51 -2.53 6.99
C ASP A 34 -2.48 -3.56 8.14
N ASP A 35 -3.47 -3.51 9.00
CA ASP A 35 -3.73 -4.48 10.06
C ASP A 35 -2.72 -4.52 11.20
N LEU A 36 -2.06 -3.37 11.50
CA LEU A 36 -1.23 -3.30 12.70
C LEU A 36 -2.03 -3.60 13.99
N PRO A 37 -1.35 -4.18 15.01
CA PRO A 37 0.08 -4.41 15.13
C PRO A 37 0.59 -5.62 14.37
N PHE A 38 -0.28 -6.56 13.96
CA PHE A 38 0.10 -7.75 13.19
C PHE A 38 -1.10 -8.39 12.50
N ALA A 39 -0.81 -9.14 11.41
CA ALA A 39 -1.73 -10.02 10.72
C ALA A 39 -1.00 -11.29 10.27
N SER A 40 -1.71 -12.42 10.16
CA SER A 40 -1.16 -13.68 9.62
C SER A 40 0.22 -14.05 10.20
N VAL A 41 0.25 -14.33 11.51
CA VAL A 41 1.43 -14.77 12.25
C VAL A 41 1.29 -16.24 12.68
N PRO A 42 2.39 -16.98 12.83
CA PRO A 42 2.35 -18.38 13.29
C PRO A 42 1.93 -18.51 14.76
N THR A 43 2.19 -17.50 15.55
CA THR A 43 1.86 -17.42 16.97
C THR A 43 1.67 -15.96 17.38
N GLU A 44 0.84 -15.73 18.41
CA GLU A 44 0.69 -14.41 19.05
C GLU A 44 1.50 -14.32 20.36
N ASP A 45 2.58 -15.11 20.48
CA ASP A 45 3.57 -14.97 21.55
C ASP A 45 4.26 -13.61 21.48
N ASP A 46 4.35 -12.92 22.62
CA ASP A 46 4.84 -11.55 22.66
C ASP A 46 6.29 -11.43 22.16
N GLY A 47 7.16 -12.38 22.52
CA GLY A 47 8.54 -12.39 22.06
C GLY A 47 8.65 -12.58 20.55
N TYR A 48 7.77 -13.43 19.97
CA TYR A 48 7.70 -13.60 18.52
C TYR A 48 7.23 -12.32 17.81
N LEU A 49 6.18 -11.68 18.34
CA LEU A 49 5.62 -10.45 17.75
C LEU A 49 6.62 -9.29 17.81
N GLU A 50 7.36 -9.16 18.93
CA GLU A 50 8.44 -8.18 19.07
C GLU A 50 9.56 -8.41 18.05
N ASP A 51 10.04 -9.65 17.92
CA ASP A 51 11.09 -10.01 16.97
C ASP A 51 10.64 -9.81 15.51
N MET A 52 9.44 -10.26 15.14
CA MET A 52 8.86 -10.07 13.80
C MET A 52 8.75 -8.57 13.46
N THR A 53 8.22 -7.77 14.38
CA THR A 53 8.10 -6.32 14.20
C THR A 53 9.48 -5.68 14.02
N ALA A 54 10.45 -6.07 14.86
CA ALA A 54 11.82 -5.56 14.76
C ALA A 54 12.48 -5.89 13.42
N ARG A 55 12.32 -7.12 12.90
CA ARG A 55 12.83 -7.50 11.58
C ARG A 55 12.21 -6.69 10.46
N LEU A 56 10.87 -6.52 10.46
CA LEU A 56 10.18 -5.72 9.45
C LEU A 56 10.67 -4.27 9.45
N LEU A 57 10.74 -3.65 10.63
CA LEU A 57 11.17 -2.25 10.76
C LEU A 57 12.66 -2.08 10.40
N HIS A 58 13.49 -3.07 10.75
CA HIS A 58 14.90 -3.07 10.34
C HIS A 58 15.04 -3.10 8.82
N SER A 59 14.30 -3.96 8.12
CA SER A 59 14.30 -4.01 6.67
C SER A 59 13.82 -2.69 6.06
N LEU A 60 12.73 -2.09 6.56
CA LEU A 60 12.26 -0.79 6.10
C LEU A 60 13.31 0.32 6.25
N GLN A 61 14.01 0.35 7.40
CA GLN A 61 15.05 1.35 7.66
C GLN A 61 16.30 1.11 6.80
N ALA A 62 16.77 -0.13 6.69
CA ALA A 62 17.92 -0.52 5.87
C ALA A 62 17.69 -0.18 4.39
N GLU A 63 16.48 -0.40 3.92
CA GLU A 63 16.05 -0.11 2.57
C GLU A 63 15.59 1.35 2.36
N HIS A 64 15.70 2.22 3.37
CA HIS A 64 15.28 3.63 3.34
C HIS A 64 13.85 3.81 2.78
N VAL A 65 12.93 2.95 3.18
CA VAL A 65 11.53 2.96 2.76
C VAL A 65 10.69 3.73 3.78
N PRO A 66 10.18 4.91 3.45
CA PRO A 66 9.20 5.58 4.30
C PRO A 66 7.87 4.81 4.23
N ALA A 67 7.32 4.45 5.40
CA ALA A 67 6.10 3.66 5.46
C ALA A 67 5.07 4.27 6.42
N VAL A 68 3.79 3.94 6.19
CA VAL A 68 2.68 4.23 7.09
C VAL A 68 2.02 2.92 7.49
N GLY A 69 1.82 2.69 8.79
CA GLY A 69 1.10 1.53 9.31
C GLY A 69 -0.32 1.89 9.73
N PHE A 70 -1.32 1.15 9.28
CA PHE A 70 -2.74 1.38 9.59
C PHE A 70 -3.21 0.43 10.68
N VAL A 71 -3.72 0.98 11.78
CA VAL A 71 -3.96 0.27 13.04
C VAL A 71 -5.41 -0.12 13.19
N ASN A 72 -5.66 -1.42 13.48
CA ASN A 72 -6.93 -1.89 14.02
C ASN A 72 -6.82 -1.98 15.55
N GLU A 73 -7.42 -1.05 16.28
CA GLU A 73 -7.21 -0.97 17.72
C GLU A 73 -7.82 -2.14 18.51
N ALA A 74 -8.82 -2.86 17.99
CA ALA A 74 -9.31 -4.08 18.61
C ALA A 74 -8.20 -5.13 18.80
N LYS A 75 -7.23 -5.17 17.88
CA LYS A 75 -6.07 -6.07 17.97
C LYS A 75 -5.09 -5.70 19.09
N LEU A 76 -5.21 -4.50 19.65
CA LEU A 76 -4.42 -4.08 20.81
C LEU A 76 -4.93 -4.66 22.13
N THR A 77 -6.04 -5.38 22.10
CA THR A 77 -6.63 -6.00 23.28
C THR A 77 -6.40 -7.51 23.29
N ARG A 78 -6.31 -8.08 24.51
CA ARG A 78 -6.35 -9.52 24.75
C ARG A 78 -7.48 -9.76 25.75
N ASP A 79 -8.45 -10.59 25.39
CA ASP A 79 -9.65 -10.83 26.21
C ASP A 79 -10.41 -9.54 26.59
N GLY A 80 -10.45 -8.57 25.68
CA GLY A 80 -11.11 -7.27 25.88
C GLY A 80 -10.35 -6.27 26.77
N ILE A 81 -9.13 -6.62 27.22
CA ILE A 81 -8.26 -5.77 28.03
C ILE A 81 -7.11 -5.27 27.18
N LEU A 82 -6.81 -3.97 27.29
CA LEU A 82 -5.69 -3.37 26.54
C LEU A 82 -4.37 -4.06 26.93
N ASP A 83 -3.68 -4.61 25.95
CA ASP A 83 -2.42 -5.33 26.10
C ASP A 83 -1.24 -4.38 25.90
N ALA A 84 -0.44 -4.21 26.95
CA ALA A 84 0.69 -3.28 26.95
C ALA A 84 1.80 -3.68 25.96
N GLY A 85 2.01 -4.98 25.72
CA GLY A 85 2.95 -5.51 24.75
C GLY A 85 2.53 -5.13 23.33
N ARG A 86 1.26 -5.38 22.98
CA ARG A 86 0.71 -5.02 21.66
C ARG A 86 0.74 -3.51 21.42
N VAL A 87 0.43 -2.69 22.40
CA VAL A 87 0.62 -1.22 22.34
C VAL A 87 2.10 -0.87 22.20
N GLY A 88 2.99 -1.65 22.82
CA GLY A 88 4.44 -1.53 22.69
C GLY A 88 4.92 -1.64 21.24
N LEU A 89 4.32 -2.56 20.45
CA LEU A 89 4.65 -2.71 19.02
C LEU A 89 4.39 -1.43 18.23
N LEU A 90 3.29 -0.71 18.50
CA LEU A 90 3.02 0.57 17.85
C LEU A 90 4.05 1.65 18.24
N ARG A 91 4.51 1.66 19.50
CA ARG A 91 5.57 2.59 19.92
C ARG A 91 6.87 2.33 19.18
N VAL A 92 7.21 1.06 18.94
CA VAL A 92 8.42 0.71 18.17
C VAL A 92 8.33 1.22 16.73
N TRP A 93 7.15 1.15 16.09
CA TRP A 93 6.91 1.76 14.77
C TRP A 93 7.20 3.27 14.80
N LEU A 94 6.66 3.99 15.78
CA LEU A 94 6.84 5.44 15.92
C LEU A 94 8.30 5.81 16.22
N GLN A 95 8.97 5.08 17.11
CA GLN A 95 10.39 5.28 17.47
C GLN A 95 11.33 4.99 16.29
N ALA A 96 10.95 4.07 15.41
CA ALA A 96 11.65 3.81 14.17
C ALA A 96 11.45 4.94 13.11
N GLY A 97 10.63 5.95 13.42
CA GLY A 97 10.42 7.13 12.58
C GLY A 97 9.19 7.05 11.67
N PHE A 98 8.48 5.92 11.65
CA PHE A 98 7.32 5.71 10.79
C PHE A 98 6.06 6.44 11.29
N GLU A 99 5.06 6.57 10.43
CA GLU A 99 3.75 7.13 10.77
C GLU A 99 2.74 6.01 11.02
N LEU A 100 1.71 6.34 11.82
CA LEU A 100 0.53 5.47 11.97
C LEU A 100 -0.69 6.16 11.37
N GLY A 101 -1.64 5.35 10.91
CA GLY A 101 -2.95 5.74 10.41
C GLY A 101 -4.06 4.93 11.09
N ASN A 102 -5.29 5.40 10.93
CA ASN A 102 -6.48 4.74 11.46
C ASN A 102 -7.01 3.72 10.44
N HIS A 103 -7.27 2.49 10.88
CA HIS A 103 -7.90 1.42 10.10
C HIS A 103 -9.18 0.91 10.78
N THR A 104 -9.87 1.78 11.50
CA THR A 104 -11.00 1.53 12.40
C THR A 104 -10.64 0.69 13.64
N PHE A 105 -11.56 0.54 14.54
CA PHE A 105 -11.36 -0.31 15.71
C PHE A 105 -11.45 -1.80 15.35
N SER A 106 -12.62 -2.21 14.79
CA SER A 106 -12.98 -3.62 14.61
C SER A 106 -12.79 -4.12 13.17
N HIS A 107 -12.16 -3.31 12.28
CA HIS A 107 -12.01 -3.65 10.87
C HIS A 107 -13.38 -3.87 10.17
N LEU A 108 -14.39 -3.02 10.47
CA LEU A 108 -15.71 -3.11 9.85
C LEU A 108 -15.64 -2.76 8.37
N SER A 109 -16.56 -3.32 7.61
CA SER A 109 -16.74 -3.00 6.19
C SER A 109 -17.81 -1.94 5.99
N LEU A 110 -17.45 -0.77 5.43
CA LEU A 110 -18.44 0.27 5.07
C LEU A 110 -19.47 -0.19 4.04
N ASN A 111 -19.20 -1.29 3.33
CA ASN A 111 -20.15 -1.89 2.41
C ASN A 111 -21.18 -2.80 3.09
N ARG A 112 -20.97 -3.14 4.38
CA ARG A 112 -21.78 -4.15 5.09
C ARG A 112 -22.48 -3.64 6.34
N VAL A 113 -22.05 -2.49 6.89
CA VAL A 113 -22.64 -1.91 8.10
C VAL A 113 -23.21 -0.52 7.82
N PRO A 114 -24.16 -0.03 8.64
CA PRO A 114 -24.65 1.35 8.55
C PRO A 114 -23.51 2.37 8.72
N LEU A 115 -23.60 3.51 8.02
CA LEU A 115 -22.58 4.57 8.06
C LEU A 115 -22.29 5.01 9.50
N ALA A 116 -23.31 5.27 10.31
CA ALA A 116 -23.12 5.74 11.70
C ALA A 116 -22.37 4.72 12.58
N GLU A 117 -22.54 3.42 12.33
CA GLU A 117 -21.80 2.36 13.02
C GLU A 117 -20.32 2.38 12.61
N PHE A 118 -20.07 2.54 11.31
CA PHE A 118 -18.71 2.63 10.78
C PHE A 118 -17.96 3.88 11.29
N GLU A 119 -18.64 5.04 11.34
CA GLU A 119 -18.12 6.28 11.92
C GLU A 119 -17.77 6.12 13.41
N ALA A 120 -18.64 5.47 14.17
CA ALA A 120 -18.37 5.19 15.58
C ALA A 120 -17.16 4.25 15.76
N ASP A 121 -17.03 3.23 14.92
CA ASP A 121 -15.90 2.30 14.92
C ASP A 121 -14.58 3.00 14.56
N LEU A 122 -14.62 3.96 13.62
CA LEU A 122 -13.44 4.79 13.30
C LEU A 122 -13.00 5.61 14.52
N LEU A 123 -13.93 6.32 15.19
CA LEU A 123 -13.62 7.13 16.39
C LEU A 123 -13.14 6.26 17.56
N GLN A 124 -13.67 5.05 17.70
CA GLN A 124 -13.14 4.10 18.67
C GLN A 124 -11.69 3.68 18.33
N GLY A 125 -11.36 3.57 17.04
CA GLY A 125 -10.05 3.17 16.53
C GLY A 125 -8.96 4.25 16.62
N GLU A 126 -9.17 5.34 17.37
CA GLU A 126 -8.16 6.37 17.63
C GLU A 126 -7.84 6.54 19.13
N THR A 127 -8.50 5.76 20.00
CA THR A 127 -8.41 5.94 21.45
C THR A 127 -7.02 5.65 22.02
N VAL A 128 -6.24 4.79 21.36
CA VAL A 128 -4.85 4.46 21.72
C VAL A 128 -3.87 5.13 20.76
N THR A 129 -4.14 5.06 19.46
CA THR A 129 -3.21 5.52 18.42
C THR A 129 -3.04 7.04 18.42
N LEU A 130 -4.13 7.81 18.60
CA LEU A 130 -4.07 9.27 18.65
C LEU A 130 -3.16 9.81 19.76
N PRO A 131 -3.32 9.40 21.04
CA PRO A 131 -2.40 9.87 22.08
C PRO A 131 -0.97 9.36 21.92
N LEU A 132 -0.73 8.21 21.30
CA LEU A 132 0.62 7.75 20.95
C LEU A 132 1.26 8.67 19.92
N MET A 133 0.58 8.98 18.82
CA MET A 133 1.05 9.90 17.79
C MET A 133 1.35 11.29 18.36
N GLN A 134 0.46 11.84 19.20
CA GLN A 134 0.62 13.14 19.83
C GLN A 134 1.88 13.22 20.72
N ARG A 135 2.19 12.15 21.47
CA ARG A 135 3.41 12.07 22.30
C ARG A 135 4.69 12.16 21.49
N GLU A 136 4.66 11.65 20.25
CA GLU A 136 5.78 11.73 19.31
C GLU A 136 5.74 13.00 18.42
N GLY A 137 4.87 13.97 18.76
CA GLY A 137 4.72 15.21 17.98
C GLY A 137 4.18 15.01 16.57
N LYS A 138 3.52 13.88 16.32
CA LYS A 138 2.93 13.50 15.03
C LYS A 138 1.41 13.67 15.06
N THR A 139 0.80 13.86 13.88
CA THR A 139 -0.65 13.97 13.71
C THR A 139 -1.21 12.67 13.15
N LEU A 140 -2.24 12.12 13.80
CA LEU A 140 -3.02 11.01 13.25
C LEU A 140 -3.96 11.58 12.17
N ARG A 141 -3.56 11.49 10.92
CA ARG A 141 -4.25 12.12 9.78
C ARG A 141 -4.58 11.15 8.65
N TRP A 142 -3.95 9.96 8.63
CA TRP A 142 -4.18 8.98 7.60
C TRP A 142 -5.30 8.04 7.99
N PHE A 143 -6.21 7.80 7.05
CA PHE A 143 -7.27 6.79 7.16
C PHE A 143 -7.18 5.82 5.99
N ARG A 144 -7.33 4.52 6.27
CA ARG A 144 -7.46 3.46 5.26
C ARG A 144 -8.77 2.71 5.47
N HIS A 145 -9.54 2.59 4.39
CA HIS A 145 -10.76 1.79 4.40
C HIS A 145 -10.45 0.30 4.58
N PRO A 146 -11.01 -0.39 5.59
CA PRO A 146 -10.97 -1.84 5.66
C PRO A 146 -11.52 -2.48 4.38
N PHE A 147 -10.86 -3.54 3.90
CA PHE A 147 -11.19 -4.23 2.64
C PHE A 147 -11.18 -3.33 1.40
N LEU A 148 -10.65 -2.12 1.46
CA LEU A 148 -10.79 -1.06 0.46
C LEU A 148 -12.26 -0.71 0.14
N HIS A 149 -13.19 -1.03 1.03
CA HIS A 149 -14.63 -0.81 0.90
C HIS A 149 -15.00 0.65 1.20
N GLN A 150 -15.40 1.40 0.18
CA GLN A 150 -15.63 2.84 0.26
C GLN A 150 -17.12 3.22 0.40
N GLY A 151 -18.00 2.25 0.57
CA GLY A 151 -19.46 2.44 0.61
C GLY A 151 -20.12 2.09 -0.73
N THR A 152 -21.32 1.52 -0.65
CA THR A 152 -22.04 0.95 -1.81
C THR A 152 -22.75 2.00 -2.66
N THR A 153 -23.08 3.18 -2.09
CA THR A 153 -23.78 4.25 -2.82
C THR A 153 -22.99 5.56 -2.85
N PRO A 154 -23.23 6.43 -3.84
CA PRO A 154 -22.57 7.74 -3.90
C PRO A 154 -22.83 8.60 -2.65
N GLU A 155 -24.04 8.49 -2.05
CA GLU A 155 -24.45 9.24 -0.88
C GLU A 155 -23.64 8.83 0.35
N VAL A 156 -23.48 7.51 0.59
CA VAL A 156 -22.65 6.98 1.69
C VAL A 156 -21.20 7.40 1.51
N ARG A 157 -20.65 7.32 0.30
CA ARG A 157 -19.28 7.76 0.04
C ARG A 157 -19.08 9.26 0.28
N ALA A 158 -20.04 10.09 -0.15
CA ALA A 158 -19.97 11.52 0.05
C ALA A 158 -20.05 11.87 1.55
N ALA A 159 -21.03 11.31 2.27
CA ALA A 159 -21.21 11.54 3.69
C ALA A 159 -19.99 11.10 4.51
N PHE A 160 -19.43 9.92 4.22
CA PHE A 160 -18.24 9.46 4.91
C PHE A 160 -16.99 10.30 4.60
N ARG A 161 -16.80 10.75 3.36
CA ARG A 161 -15.72 11.67 3.00
C ARG A 161 -15.85 13.00 3.77
N ASP A 162 -17.07 13.54 3.89
CA ASP A 162 -17.31 14.77 4.63
C ASP A 162 -17.05 14.57 6.12
N PHE A 163 -17.42 13.42 6.69
CA PHE A 163 -17.06 13.01 8.05
C PHE A 163 -15.55 12.94 8.25
N LEU A 164 -14.80 12.25 7.37
CA LEU A 164 -13.34 12.19 7.43
C LEU A 164 -12.70 13.59 7.41
N THR A 165 -13.17 14.45 6.52
CA THR A 165 -12.69 15.82 6.40
C THR A 165 -12.93 16.63 7.69
N ALA A 166 -14.13 16.49 8.29
CA ALA A 166 -14.47 17.16 9.54
C ALA A 166 -13.60 16.72 10.73
N HIS A 167 -13.08 15.46 10.68
CA HIS A 167 -12.20 14.92 11.72
C HIS A 167 -10.71 15.02 11.37
N GLY A 168 -10.36 15.72 10.27
CA GLY A 168 -8.96 15.97 9.88
C GLY A 168 -8.27 14.75 9.24
N TYR A 169 -9.03 13.77 8.79
CA TYR A 169 -8.49 12.61 8.11
C TYR A 169 -8.34 12.81 6.61
N VAL A 170 -7.29 12.23 6.07
CA VAL A 170 -7.01 12.10 4.64
C VAL A 170 -7.03 10.61 4.29
N VAL A 171 -7.79 10.25 3.26
CA VAL A 171 -7.82 8.86 2.78
C VAL A 171 -6.47 8.49 2.17
N ALA A 172 -5.89 7.41 2.63
CA ALA A 172 -4.73 6.77 2.01
C ALA A 172 -5.23 5.82 0.92
N PRO A 173 -5.07 6.17 -0.38
CA PRO A 173 -5.50 5.31 -1.47
C PRO A 173 -4.59 4.10 -1.62
N VAL A 174 -5.05 3.11 -2.40
CA VAL A 174 -4.24 1.98 -2.87
C VAL A 174 -4.31 1.94 -4.38
N THR A 175 -3.17 1.81 -5.05
CA THR A 175 -3.11 1.59 -6.50
C THR A 175 -2.48 0.25 -6.86
N VAL A 176 -1.72 -0.35 -5.94
CA VAL A 176 -1.21 -1.71 -6.07
C VAL A 176 -1.75 -2.54 -4.93
N ASN A 177 -2.76 -3.36 -5.25
CA ASN A 177 -3.37 -4.35 -4.37
C ASN A 177 -3.03 -5.74 -4.91
N SER A 178 -2.85 -6.70 -4.02
CA SER A 178 -2.54 -8.08 -4.40
C SER A 178 -3.09 -9.05 -3.36
N PRO A 179 -3.34 -10.31 -3.69
CA PRO A 179 -3.65 -11.34 -2.70
C PRO A 179 -2.41 -11.78 -1.88
N GLU A 180 -1.60 -10.81 -1.45
CA GLU A 180 -0.45 -11.03 -0.57
C GLU A 180 -0.85 -11.75 0.72
N TRP A 181 -2.02 -11.41 1.29
CA TRP A 181 -2.55 -12.06 2.50
C TRP A 181 -2.72 -13.57 2.36
N VAL A 182 -2.95 -14.09 1.14
CA VAL A 182 -3.02 -15.54 0.90
C VAL A 182 -1.65 -16.18 1.06
N PHE A 183 -0.59 -15.53 0.56
CA PHE A 183 0.79 -15.96 0.78
C PHE A 183 1.15 -15.86 2.27
N ALA A 184 0.78 -14.76 2.93
CA ALA A 184 1.05 -14.55 4.35
C ALA A 184 0.38 -15.61 5.23
N ALA A 185 -0.90 -15.92 4.99
CA ALA A 185 -1.61 -16.98 5.71
C ALA A 185 -0.98 -18.37 5.48
N ALA A 186 -0.59 -18.65 4.23
CA ALA A 186 0.10 -19.90 3.89
C ALA A 186 1.45 -20.01 4.60
N TYR A 187 2.23 -18.92 4.59
CA TYR A 187 3.55 -18.83 5.19
C TYR A 187 3.49 -19.00 6.72
N ALA A 188 2.62 -18.24 7.37
CA ALA A 188 2.41 -18.33 8.82
C ALA A 188 1.96 -19.73 9.25
N ARG A 189 1.09 -20.38 8.47
CA ARG A 189 0.65 -21.74 8.76
C ARG A 189 1.75 -22.77 8.58
N ALA A 190 2.59 -22.64 7.55
CA ALA A 190 3.75 -23.52 7.36
C ALA A 190 4.74 -23.38 8.53
N GLN A 191 5.02 -22.15 8.96
CA GLN A 191 5.85 -21.88 10.15
C GLN A 191 5.24 -22.48 11.42
N ALA A 192 3.93 -22.29 11.66
CA ALA A 192 3.24 -22.83 12.83
C ALA A 192 3.27 -24.36 12.91
N GLN A 193 3.37 -25.05 11.76
CA GLN A 193 3.49 -26.51 11.67
C GLN A 193 4.95 -27.00 11.66
N GLY A 194 5.92 -26.09 11.68
CA GLY A 194 7.35 -26.43 11.61
C GLY A 194 7.79 -26.95 10.23
N ASP A 195 6.98 -26.72 9.16
CA ASP A 195 7.33 -27.11 7.80
C ASP A 195 8.14 -25.99 7.12
N GLU A 196 9.45 -26.00 7.41
CA GLU A 196 10.38 -25.02 6.85
C GLU A 196 10.53 -25.12 5.32
N ASP A 197 10.35 -26.32 4.75
CA ASP A 197 10.41 -26.50 3.29
C ASP A 197 9.22 -25.85 2.61
N ALA A 198 8.03 -25.98 3.17
CA ALA A 198 6.84 -25.31 2.68
C ALA A 198 6.99 -23.79 2.83
N ALA A 199 7.43 -23.30 4.01
CA ALA A 199 7.64 -21.88 4.25
C ALA A 199 8.63 -21.28 3.23
N ARG A 200 9.80 -21.90 3.00
CA ARG A 200 10.77 -21.48 1.99
C ARG A 200 10.17 -21.43 0.58
N ARG A 201 9.39 -22.46 0.19
CA ARG A 201 8.77 -22.50 -1.15
C ARG A 201 7.74 -21.39 -1.33
N ILE A 202 6.96 -21.10 -0.29
CA ILE A 202 5.96 -20.02 -0.31
C ILE A 202 6.66 -18.67 -0.44
N GLY A 203 7.67 -18.40 0.40
CA GLY A 203 8.46 -17.18 0.34
C GLY A 203 9.16 -16.98 -1.01
N ALA A 204 9.75 -18.06 -1.57
CA ALA A 204 10.40 -17.99 -2.88
C ALA A 204 9.42 -17.68 -4.03
N ALA A 205 8.12 -18.01 -3.89
CA ALA A 205 7.11 -17.71 -4.89
C ALA A 205 6.52 -16.28 -4.74
N TYR A 206 6.69 -15.64 -3.58
CA TYR A 206 6.07 -14.36 -3.27
C TYR A 206 6.60 -13.21 -4.14
N VAL A 207 7.90 -12.97 -4.16
CA VAL A 207 8.49 -11.85 -4.90
C VAL A 207 8.25 -11.93 -6.41
N PRO A 208 8.42 -13.10 -7.09
CA PRO A 208 8.04 -13.25 -8.50
C PRO A 208 6.55 -12.99 -8.77
N TYR A 209 5.68 -13.36 -7.82
CA TYR A 209 4.26 -13.04 -7.91
C TYR A 209 4.03 -11.52 -7.87
N MET A 210 4.62 -10.82 -6.90
CA MET A 210 4.54 -9.36 -6.77
C MET A 210 5.12 -8.65 -7.99
N GLN A 211 6.17 -9.19 -8.61
CA GLN A 211 6.70 -8.66 -9.87
C GLN A 211 5.63 -8.65 -10.98
N THR A 212 4.81 -9.69 -11.07
CA THR A 212 3.72 -9.77 -12.04
C THR A 212 2.61 -8.79 -11.71
N VAL A 213 2.26 -8.63 -10.40
CA VAL A 213 1.28 -7.63 -9.95
C VAL A 213 1.71 -6.22 -10.35
N PHE A 214 2.97 -5.86 -10.10
CA PHE A 214 3.48 -4.54 -10.48
C PHE A 214 3.48 -4.34 -11.99
N ALA A 215 3.82 -5.36 -12.78
CA ALA A 215 3.76 -5.26 -14.25
C ALA A 215 2.34 -4.97 -14.75
N GLN A 216 1.32 -5.57 -14.13
CA GLN A 216 -0.09 -5.27 -14.47
C GLN A 216 -0.49 -3.86 -14.06
N ALA A 217 -0.11 -3.41 -12.86
CA ALA A 217 -0.41 -2.05 -12.40
C ALA A 217 0.28 -0.98 -13.26
N GLU A 218 1.53 -1.20 -13.65
CA GLU A 218 2.28 -0.32 -14.54
C GLU A 218 1.61 -0.20 -15.91
N GLN A 219 1.20 -1.33 -16.49
CA GLN A 219 0.50 -1.31 -17.78
C GLN A 219 -0.84 -0.59 -17.69
N LEU A 220 -1.61 -0.85 -16.63
CA LEU A 220 -2.90 -0.19 -16.42
C LEU A 220 -2.75 1.32 -16.21
N ALA A 221 -1.68 1.76 -15.51
CA ALA A 221 -1.37 3.18 -15.36
C ALA A 221 -1.02 3.83 -16.71
N LEU A 222 -0.25 3.14 -17.56
CA LEU A 222 0.05 3.61 -18.92
C LEU A 222 -1.21 3.71 -19.79
N ASP A 223 -2.09 2.73 -19.71
CA ASP A 223 -3.35 2.71 -20.46
C ASP A 223 -4.29 3.86 -20.06
N LEU A 224 -4.29 4.22 -18.76
CA LEU A 224 -5.13 5.28 -18.20
C LEU A 224 -4.57 6.68 -18.39
N PHE A 225 -3.29 6.86 -18.11
CA PHE A 225 -2.66 8.18 -17.96
C PHE A 225 -1.62 8.47 -19.06
N GLY A 226 -1.27 7.49 -19.90
CA GLY A 226 -0.20 7.61 -20.89
C GLY A 226 1.20 7.77 -20.29
N ARG A 227 1.34 7.56 -18.98
CA ARG A 227 2.59 7.73 -18.23
C ARG A 227 2.63 6.84 -16.98
N PRO A 228 3.80 6.57 -16.39
CA PRO A 228 3.89 6.07 -15.03
C PRO A 228 3.24 7.06 -14.04
N ILE A 229 2.67 6.53 -12.97
CA ILE A 229 2.16 7.31 -11.83
C ILE A 229 2.92 6.92 -10.58
N ALA A 230 2.84 7.76 -9.54
CA ALA A 230 3.27 7.35 -8.21
C ALA A 230 2.28 6.31 -7.67
N HIS A 231 2.78 5.10 -7.36
CA HIS A 231 1.94 4.03 -6.81
C HIS A 231 1.88 4.09 -5.28
N VAL A 232 0.77 3.59 -4.73
CA VAL A 232 0.62 3.28 -3.30
C VAL A 232 0.39 1.77 -3.17
N LEU A 233 1.36 1.09 -2.57
CA LEU A 233 1.34 -0.35 -2.33
C LEU A 233 0.75 -0.63 -0.96
N VAL A 234 -0.20 -1.56 -0.89
CA VAL A 234 -0.69 -2.13 0.36
C VAL A 234 -0.04 -3.50 0.60
N LEU A 235 0.47 -3.66 1.81
CA LEU A 235 0.94 -4.90 2.42
C LEU A 235 0.31 -5.03 3.80
N HIS A 236 0.60 -6.11 4.52
CA HIS A 236 0.17 -6.28 5.91
C HIS A 236 1.39 -6.54 6.81
N ALA A 237 1.28 -6.13 8.08
CA ALA A 237 2.32 -6.40 9.07
C ALA A 237 2.28 -7.88 9.49
N ASN A 238 3.00 -8.74 8.78
CA ASN A 238 2.98 -10.20 8.95
C ASN A 238 4.37 -10.83 8.84
N SER A 239 4.45 -12.12 9.15
CA SER A 239 5.71 -12.86 9.13
C SER A 239 6.33 -12.97 7.73
N LEU A 240 5.53 -13.07 6.68
CA LEU A 240 6.04 -13.13 5.31
C LEU A 240 6.77 -11.83 4.93
N ASN A 241 6.17 -10.67 5.22
CA ASN A 241 6.79 -9.39 4.94
C ASN A 241 7.98 -9.10 5.87
N ALA A 242 7.95 -9.56 7.13
CA ALA A 242 9.10 -9.44 8.00
C ALA A 242 10.34 -10.19 7.47
N ASP A 243 10.14 -11.32 6.79
CA ASP A 243 11.22 -12.18 6.31
C ASP A 243 11.62 -11.93 4.83
N HIS A 244 10.77 -11.22 4.04
CA HIS A 244 10.97 -11.10 2.58
C HIS A 244 10.82 -9.68 2.04
N PHE A 245 10.67 -8.67 2.91
CA PHE A 245 10.50 -7.29 2.45
C PHE A 245 11.75 -6.73 1.75
N ASP A 246 12.94 -7.10 2.20
CA ASP A 246 14.20 -6.75 1.54
C ASP A 246 14.24 -7.21 0.09
N ALA A 247 13.90 -8.47 -0.17
CA ALA A 247 13.83 -9.01 -1.52
C ALA A 247 12.73 -8.33 -2.38
N LEU A 248 11.61 -7.93 -1.76
CA LEU A 248 10.57 -7.15 -2.44
C LEU A 248 11.08 -5.74 -2.78
N ALA A 249 11.79 -5.08 -1.87
CA ALA A 249 12.37 -3.77 -2.09
C ALA A 249 13.43 -3.80 -3.21
N ASP A 250 14.28 -4.82 -3.22
CA ASP A 250 15.26 -5.04 -4.29
C ASP A 250 14.59 -5.23 -5.66
N MET A 251 13.53 -6.04 -5.73
CA MET A 251 12.76 -6.23 -6.95
C MET A 251 12.18 -4.90 -7.45
N LEU A 252 11.65 -4.07 -6.56
CA LEU A 252 11.10 -2.76 -6.92
C LEU A 252 12.20 -1.80 -7.44
N ARG A 253 13.37 -1.76 -6.80
CA ARG A 253 14.52 -1.00 -7.31
C ARG A 253 14.99 -1.47 -8.68
N GLN A 254 15.08 -2.78 -8.90
CA GLN A 254 15.44 -3.35 -10.21
C GLN A 254 14.41 -2.98 -11.29
N ARG A 255 13.16 -2.73 -10.92
CA ARG A 255 12.13 -2.19 -11.82
C ARG A 255 12.20 -0.67 -11.99
N GLY A 256 13.15 0.00 -11.34
CA GLY A 256 13.37 1.45 -11.43
C GLY A 256 12.49 2.27 -10.48
N TYR A 257 11.93 1.66 -9.43
CA TYR A 257 11.17 2.39 -8.42
C TYR A 257 12.09 3.09 -7.41
N ARG A 258 11.70 4.31 -7.05
CA ARG A 258 12.15 5.02 -5.87
C ARG A 258 11.04 5.03 -4.83
N PHE A 259 11.39 4.74 -3.59
CA PHE A 259 10.46 4.84 -2.47
C PHE A 259 10.26 6.30 -2.08
N VAL A 260 9.00 6.67 -1.85
CA VAL A 260 8.57 8.02 -1.48
C VAL A 260 7.61 7.95 -0.30
N THR A 261 7.43 9.09 0.39
CA THR A 261 6.38 9.20 1.39
C THR A 261 5.00 9.11 0.77
N LEU A 262 3.99 8.77 1.57
CA LEU A 262 2.60 8.79 1.10
C LEU A 262 2.19 10.20 0.64
N ASP A 263 2.62 11.25 1.34
CA ASP A 263 2.42 12.64 0.90
C ASP A 263 2.99 12.92 -0.49
N ASP A 264 4.22 12.47 -0.74
CA ASP A 264 4.85 12.70 -2.04
C ASP A 264 4.14 11.93 -3.15
N ALA A 265 3.72 10.70 -2.88
CA ALA A 265 2.95 9.91 -3.85
C ALA A 265 1.63 10.60 -4.21
N LEU A 266 0.92 11.14 -3.22
CA LEU A 266 -0.38 11.80 -3.44
C LEU A 266 -0.28 13.16 -4.15
N ARG A 267 0.91 13.71 -4.36
CA ARG A 267 1.13 14.89 -5.23
C ARG A 267 1.05 14.55 -6.71
N ASP A 268 1.06 13.26 -7.09
CA ASP A 268 0.88 12.89 -8.49
C ASP A 268 -0.52 13.34 -8.96
N PRO A 269 -0.60 14.06 -10.12
CA PRO A 269 -1.86 14.53 -10.66
C PRO A 269 -2.92 13.44 -10.90
N ALA A 270 -2.53 12.17 -10.99
CA ALA A 270 -3.47 11.06 -11.10
C ALA A 270 -4.46 11.02 -9.92
N TYR A 271 -4.01 11.36 -8.71
CA TYR A 271 -4.85 11.36 -7.50
C TYR A 271 -5.87 12.50 -7.44
N ALA A 272 -5.75 13.50 -8.31
CA ALA A 272 -6.80 14.52 -8.49
C ALA A 272 -8.00 14.00 -9.30
N ALA A 273 -7.85 12.85 -9.99
CA ALA A 273 -8.95 12.23 -10.73
C ALA A 273 -10.02 11.73 -9.74
N PRO A 274 -11.30 12.10 -9.94
CA PRO A 274 -12.35 11.62 -9.05
C PRO A 274 -12.48 10.10 -9.13
N LEU A 275 -12.67 9.46 -7.99
CA LEU A 275 -13.09 8.06 -7.99
C LEU A 275 -14.57 7.99 -8.37
N GLY A 276 -14.86 7.20 -9.39
CA GLY A 276 -16.23 6.80 -9.72
C GLY A 276 -16.85 5.88 -8.67
N ALA A 277 -17.98 5.27 -9.02
CA ALA A 277 -18.55 4.22 -8.18
C ALA A 277 -17.52 3.09 -8.04
N SER A 278 -17.03 2.85 -6.81
CA SER A 278 -16.22 1.66 -6.53
C SER A 278 -17.06 0.41 -6.77
N GLY A 279 -16.43 -0.65 -7.25
CA GLY A 279 -17.07 -1.96 -7.29
C GLY A 279 -17.46 -2.44 -5.89
N ALA A 280 -18.35 -3.42 -5.82
CA ALA A 280 -18.82 -3.96 -4.56
C ALA A 280 -17.73 -4.69 -3.75
N GLU A 281 -16.62 -5.04 -4.40
CA GLU A 281 -15.56 -5.92 -3.87
C GLU A 281 -14.23 -5.14 -3.88
N GLY A 282 -13.91 -4.47 -2.78
CA GLY A 282 -12.58 -3.94 -2.44
C GLY A 282 -11.58 -3.63 -3.55
N GLU A 283 -11.87 -2.64 -4.39
CA GLU A 283 -11.03 -2.28 -5.51
C GLU A 283 -9.95 -1.28 -5.14
N SER A 284 -8.77 -1.44 -5.76
CA SER A 284 -7.78 -0.38 -5.79
C SER A 284 -8.30 0.85 -6.55
N TRP A 285 -7.75 2.02 -6.25
CA TRP A 285 -8.09 3.24 -7.00
C TRP A 285 -7.74 3.13 -8.47
N LEU A 286 -6.67 2.44 -8.80
CA LEU A 286 -6.28 2.21 -10.19
C LEU A 286 -7.33 1.41 -10.97
N GLU A 287 -7.89 0.37 -10.35
CA GLU A 287 -8.99 -0.41 -10.92
C GLU A 287 -10.28 0.41 -11.02
N GLY A 288 -10.58 1.23 -10.01
CA GLY A 288 -11.71 2.14 -10.01
C GLY A 288 -11.64 3.16 -11.15
N TRP A 289 -10.49 3.79 -11.37
CA TRP A 289 -10.25 4.69 -12.49
C TRP A 289 -10.37 3.99 -13.84
N ALA A 290 -9.85 2.76 -13.97
CA ALA A 290 -9.97 1.97 -15.20
C ALA A 290 -11.43 1.69 -15.55
N ARG A 291 -12.22 1.28 -14.58
CA ARG A 291 -13.66 1.03 -14.78
C ARG A 291 -14.40 2.30 -15.17
N GLN A 292 -14.10 3.43 -14.54
CA GLN A 292 -14.69 4.72 -14.88
C GLN A 292 -14.34 5.16 -16.30
N ALA A 293 -13.12 4.84 -16.76
CA ALA A 293 -12.69 5.08 -18.15
C ALA A 293 -13.24 4.06 -19.16
N GLY A 294 -14.08 3.10 -18.72
CA GLY A 294 -14.61 2.03 -19.58
C GLY A 294 -13.60 0.92 -19.89
N LEU A 295 -12.45 0.91 -19.22
CA LEU A 295 -11.47 -0.16 -19.34
C LEU A 295 -11.83 -1.32 -18.39
N ARG A 296 -11.43 -2.52 -18.77
CA ARG A 296 -11.54 -3.69 -17.87
C ARG A 296 -10.19 -3.90 -17.17
N PRO A 297 -10.13 -3.71 -15.84
CA PRO A 297 -8.91 -4.04 -15.09
C PRO A 297 -8.51 -5.50 -15.32
N PRO A 298 -7.20 -5.82 -15.38
CA PRO A 298 -6.75 -7.20 -15.44
C PRO A 298 -7.16 -7.92 -14.14
N LEU A 299 -7.48 -9.21 -14.25
CA LEU A 299 -7.63 -10.03 -13.05
C LEU A 299 -6.26 -10.18 -12.36
N PRO A 300 -6.23 -10.27 -11.02
CA PRO A 300 -5.00 -10.57 -10.31
C PRO A 300 -4.35 -11.84 -10.88
N PRO A 301 -3.02 -11.93 -10.93
CA PRO A 301 -2.36 -13.15 -11.32
C PRO A 301 -2.84 -14.31 -10.45
N PRO A 302 -2.99 -15.55 -10.98
CA PRO A 302 -3.42 -16.67 -10.18
C PRO A 302 -2.38 -16.98 -9.10
N VAL A 303 -2.83 -17.08 -7.83
CA VAL A 303 -1.98 -17.55 -6.74
C VAL A 303 -1.62 -19.00 -6.99
N PRO A 304 -0.34 -19.42 -6.86
CA PRO A 304 0.06 -20.80 -7.09
C PRO A 304 -0.75 -21.78 -6.24
N GLY A 305 -1.19 -22.91 -6.84
CA GLY A 305 -2.10 -23.86 -6.18
C GLY A 305 -1.56 -24.41 -4.86
N PHE A 306 -0.24 -24.61 -4.74
CA PHE A 306 0.35 -25.06 -3.47
C PHE A 306 0.26 -23.98 -2.37
N VAL A 307 0.29 -22.69 -2.72
CA VAL A 307 0.12 -21.57 -1.75
C VAL A 307 -1.33 -21.55 -1.26
N THR A 308 -2.31 -21.62 -2.17
CA THR A 308 -3.74 -21.64 -1.78
C THR A 308 -4.08 -22.86 -0.94
N GLN A 309 -3.42 -23.99 -1.19
CA GLN A 309 -3.57 -25.22 -0.41
C GLN A 309 -3.09 -25.04 1.05
N TRP A 310 -1.96 -24.38 1.22
CA TRP A 310 -1.41 -24.04 2.53
C TRP A 310 -2.23 -22.93 3.24
N ALA A 311 -2.69 -21.92 2.54
CA ALA A 311 -3.51 -20.84 3.11
C ALA A 311 -4.83 -21.38 3.71
N GLY A 312 -5.42 -22.39 3.08
CA GLY A 312 -6.68 -22.98 3.51
C GLY A 312 -7.91 -22.12 3.17
N THR A 313 -9.10 -22.70 3.34
CA THR A 313 -10.36 -22.06 2.91
C THR A 313 -10.75 -20.80 3.71
N ALA A 314 -10.28 -20.67 4.93
CA ALA A 314 -10.56 -19.48 5.77
C ALA A 314 -9.88 -18.22 5.19
N ALA A 315 -8.60 -18.32 4.80
CA ALA A 315 -7.89 -17.23 4.18
C ALA A 315 -8.47 -16.82 2.81
N LEU A 316 -9.03 -17.76 2.07
CA LEU A 316 -9.64 -17.51 0.75
C LEU A 316 -11.02 -16.81 0.83
N ARG A 317 -11.63 -16.73 2.03
CA ARG A 317 -12.94 -16.10 2.29
C ARG A 317 -12.83 -14.75 2.99
N GLY A 318 -11.65 -14.33 3.36
CA GLY A 318 -11.40 -13.26 4.32
C GLY A 318 -11.33 -11.85 3.75
N TYR A 319 -11.58 -11.67 2.45
CA TYR A 319 -11.60 -10.35 1.83
C TYR A 319 -12.76 -10.21 0.88
#